data_12e8d1152ba8a4f109348d858c63acee
#
_entry.id   12e8d1152ba8a4f109348d858c63acee
#
_cell.length_a   1.000
_cell.length_b   1.000
_cell.length_c   1.000
_cell.angle_alpha   90.00
_cell.angle_beta   90.00
_cell.angle_gamma   90.00
#
_symmetry.space_group_name_H-M   'P 1'
#
loop_
_entity.id
_entity.type
_entity.pdbx_description
1 polymer ?
#
loop_
_entity_poly.entity_id
_entity_poly.type
_entity_poly.pdbx_seq_one_letter_code
_entity_poly.pdbx_strand_id
1 'polypeptide(L)' 'MARPENRSEARQLSLTLPEEAFNYLVLLATLGKLGRTENEVATHILVREAYAMHQRGFHEQRIPVADQT' A
#
# COMPACT_ATOMS: atom_id res chain seq x y z
N MET A 1 11.96 -17.13 -19.88
CA MET A 1 11.96 -16.70 -19.50
C MET A 1 11.75 -16.34 -18.67
N ALA A 2 11.67 -16.41 -18.16
CA ALA A 2 11.29 -16.07 -17.40
C ALA A 2 11.57 -15.17 -17.04
N ARG A 3 11.28 -14.68 -16.85
CA ARG A 3 11.55 -13.84 -16.53
C ARG A 3 11.53 -13.61 -15.33
N PRO A 4 12.11 -13.72 -14.72
CA PRO A 4 12.16 -13.55 -13.48
C PRO A 4 12.00 -12.27 -13.12
N GLU A 5 12.28 -11.73 -13.68
CA GLU A 5 12.20 -10.55 -13.54
C GLU A 5 10.95 -10.10 -13.34
N ASN A 6 10.16 -10.78 -13.22
CA ASN A 6 8.92 -10.41 -12.97
C ASN A 6 8.72 -9.63 -11.78
N ARG A 7 9.64 -9.67 -10.87
CA ARG A 7 9.43 -8.94 -9.72
C ARG A 7 9.40 -7.49 -9.98
N SER A 8 9.86 -7.05 -11.07
CA SER A 8 9.76 -5.63 -11.32
C SER A 8 8.53 -5.30 -12.10
N GLU A 9 7.69 -6.26 -12.40
CA GLU A 9 6.50 -5.96 -13.11
C GLU A 9 5.46 -5.46 -12.19
N ALA A 10 4.73 -4.44 -12.59
CA ALA A 10 3.64 -3.92 -11.80
C ALA A 10 2.42 -4.79 -11.98
N ARG A 11 1.68 -4.98 -10.93
CA ARG A 11 0.44 -5.70 -10.99
C ARG A 11 -0.65 -4.83 -10.45
N GLN A 12 -1.82 -4.99 -10.99
CA GLN A 12 -2.92 -4.15 -10.60
C GLN A 12 -3.66 -4.72 -9.42
N LEU A 13 -4.18 -3.84 -8.62
CA LEU A 13 -4.94 -4.21 -7.45
C LEU A 13 -6.16 -3.32 -7.39
N SER A 14 -7.33 -3.89 -7.25
CA SER A 14 -8.53 -3.09 -7.13
C SER A 14 -8.92 -2.96 -5.69
N LEU A 15 -9.22 -1.75 -5.28
CA LEU A 15 -9.57 -1.48 -3.91
C LEU A 15 -10.88 -0.75 -3.84
N THR A 16 -11.65 -1.08 -2.83
CA THR A 16 -12.85 -0.35 -2.52
C THR A 16 -12.63 0.34 -1.19
N LEU A 17 -12.77 1.65 -1.18
CA LEU A 17 -12.46 2.43 0.00
C LEU A 17 -13.69 3.13 0.53
N PRO A 18 -13.73 3.38 1.82
CA PRO A 18 -14.79 4.24 2.36
C PRO A 18 -14.72 5.59 1.69
N GLU A 19 -15.87 6.23 1.58
CA GLU A 19 -15.94 7.49 0.88
C GLU A 19 -15.00 8.53 1.46
N GLU A 20 -14.90 8.56 2.78
CA GLU A 20 -14.05 9.54 3.42
C GLU A 20 -12.58 9.36 3.02
N ALA A 21 -12.15 8.10 2.99
CA ALA A 21 -10.77 7.83 2.62
C ALA A 21 -10.54 8.18 1.15
N PHE A 22 -11.49 7.82 0.31
CA PHE A 22 -11.36 8.12 -1.09
C PHE A 22 -11.26 9.62 -1.33
N ASN A 23 -12.13 10.37 -0.66
CA ASN A 23 -12.13 11.81 -0.82
C ASN A 23 -10.84 12.44 -0.34
N TYR A 24 -10.26 11.88 0.70
CA TYR A 24 -8.99 12.40 1.18
C TYR A 24 -7.87 12.17 0.18
N LEU A 25 -7.92 11.03 -0.51
CA LEU A 25 -6.93 10.78 -1.54
C LEU A 25 -7.09 11.78 -2.69
N VAL A 26 -8.34 12.10 -3.03
CA VAL A 26 -8.56 13.08 -4.08
C VAL A 26 -8.03 14.44 -3.64
N LEU A 27 -8.22 14.78 -2.38
CA LEU A 27 -7.72 16.04 -1.87
C LEU A 27 -6.20 16.09 -1.97
N LEU A 28 -5.54 15.02 -1.56
CA LEU A 28 -4.09 15.00 -1.64
C LEU A 28 -3.62 15.10 -3.08
N ALA A 29 -4.32 14.43 -3.98
CA ALA A 29 -3.95 14.50 -5.38
C ALA A 29 -4.12 15.91 -5.92
N THR A 30 -5.20 16.56 -5.51
CA THR A 30 -5.46 17.92 -5.93
C THR A 30 -4.37 18.86 -5.45
N LEU A 31 -3.86 18.62 -4.26
CA LEU A 31 -2.80 19.45 -3.72
C LEU A 31 -1.42 19.05 -4.27
N GLY A 32 -1.38 18.00 -5.05
CA GLY A 32 -0.11 17.55 -5.62
C GLY A 32 0.81 16.90 -4.62
N LYS A 33 0.23 16.37 -3.52
CA LYS A 33 1.03 15.71 -2.52
C LYS A 33 1.23 14.28 -2.91
N LEU A 34 2.10 13.60 -2.88
CA LEU A 34 2.31 12.17 -3.11
C LEU A 34 1.93 11.70 -4.52
N GLY A 35 1.26 12.52 -5.30
CA GLY A 35 0.87 12.11 -6.64
C GLY A 35 -0.13 13.07 -7.22
N ARG A 36 -0.51 12.85 -8.47
CA ARG A 36 -1.43 13.74 -9.14
C ARG A 36 -2.81 13.17 -9.31
N THR A 37 -2.96 11.89 -9.07
CA THR A 37 -4.26 11.26 -9.12
C THR A 37 -4.43 10.48 -7.84
N GLU A 38 -5.67 10.16 -7.53
CA GLU A 38 -5.91 9.40 -6.31
C GLU A 38 -5.27 8.03 -6.41
N ASN A 39 -5.18 7.46 -7.61
CA ASN A 39 -4.49 6.20 -7.75
C ASN A 39 -3.03 6.31 -7.40
N GLU A 40 -2.37 7.38 -7.84
CA GLU A 40 -0.97 7.56 -7.51
C GLU A 40 -0.76 7.79 -6.04
N VAL A 41 -1.64 8.57 -5.43
CA VAL A 41 -1.54 8.83 -4.01
C VAL A 41 -1.71 7.53 -3.23
N ALA A 42 -2.72 6.75 -3.59
CA ALA A 42 -2.97 5.50 -2.89
C ALA A 42 -1.80 4.54 -3.08
N THR A 43 -1.26 4.47 -4.27
CA THR A 43 -0.14 3.60 -4.54
C THR A 43 1.06 4.00 -3.69
N HIS A 44 1.32 5.29 -3.62
CA HIS A 44 2.45 5.77 -2.84
C HIS A 44 2.31 5.38 -1.37
N ILE A 45 1.12 5.56 -0.83
CA ILE A 45 0.89 5.25 0.57
C ILE A 45 1.03 3.76 0.82
N LEU A 46 0.44 2.96 -0.05
CA LEU A 46 0.49 1.53 0.13
C LEU A 46 1.90 0.98 0.02
N VAL A 47 2.65 1.46 -0.95
CA VAL A 47 4.01 0.99 -1.14
C VAL A 47 4.85 1.33 0.08
N ARG A 48 4.71 2.55 0.58
CA ARG A 48 5.46 2.95 1.75
C ARG A 48 5.13 2.08 2.95
N GLU A 49 3.85 1.88 3.19
CA GLU A 49 3.45 1.10 4.35
C GLU A 49 3.87 -0.35 4.20
N ALA A 50 3.72 -0.89 3.00
CA ALA A 50 4.08 -2.28 2.79
C ALA A 50 5.56 -2.50 3.02
N TYR A 51 6.39 -1.58 2.52
CA TYR A 51 7.81 -1.71 2.73
C TYR A 51 8.16 -1.57 4.21
N ALA A 52 7.51 -0.62 4.88
CA ALA A 52 7.78 -0.44 6.30
C ALA A 52 7.42 -1.68 7.09
N MET A 53 6.28 -2.27 6.76
CA MET A 53 5.88 -3.48 7.45
C MET A 53 6.84 -4.62 7.18
N HIS A 54 7.28 -4.72 5.94
CA HIS A 54 8.19 -5.79 5.58
C HIS A 54 9.50 -5.64 6.34
N GLN A 55 9.98 -4.42 6.47
CA GLN A 55 11.24 -4.19 7.16
C GLN A 55 11.14 -4.47 8.64
N ARG A 56 9.96 -4.24 9.20
CA ARG A 56 9.77 -4.54 10.60
C ARG A 56 9.53 -6.02 10.84
N GLY A 57 9.41 -6.81 9.80
CA GLY A 57 9.10 -8.21 9.97
C GLY A 57 7.70 -8.45 10.43
N PHE A 58 6.80 -7.54 10.05
CA PHE A 58 5.44 -7.61 10.53
C PHE A 58 4.78 -8.94 10.18
N HIS A 59 5.10 -9.46 9.01
CA HIS A 59 4.50 -10.72 8.59
C HIS A 59 4.99 -11.90 9.39
N GLU A 60 6.07 -11.74 10.14
CA GLU A 60 6.61 -12.82 10.92
C GLU A 60 6.19 -12.78 12.36
N GLN A 61 5.48 -11.75 12.75
CA GLN A 61 5.11 -11.63 14.12
C GLN A 61 3.95 -12.51 14.40
N ARG A 62 4.04 -13.29 15.49
CA ARG A 62 2.94 -14.02 15.88
C ARG A 62 2.13 -13.14 16.66
N ILE A 63 0.89 -13.28 16.57
CA ILE A 63 0.02 -12.51 17.36
C ILE A 63 0.15 -12.97 18.72
N PRO A 64 0.62 -12.28 19.51
CA PRO A 64 0.83 -12.75 20.82
C PRO A 64 -0.45 -12.93 21.53
N VAL A 65 -0.81 -13.20 21.23
CA VAL A 65 -1.53 -13.38 21.63
C VAL A 65 -2.04 -13.92 21.87
N ALA A 66 -1.98 -14.08 21.68
CA ALA A 66 -2.16 -14.44 21.61
C ALA A 66 -1.82 -15.04 21.97
N ASP A 67 -1.54 -15.27 22.01
CA ASP A 67 -1.20 -15.63 22.12
C ASP A 67 -0.97 -15.67 22.79
N GLN A 68 -1.00 -15.49 22.95
CA GLN A 68 -0.81 -15.35 23.39
C GLN A 68 -1.09 -15.33 23.92
N THR A 69 -1.39 -15.69 24.06
CA THR A 69 -1.76 -15.79 24.38
C THR A 69 -1.88 -15.88 24.37
#